data_a640ce3ce2f254ed6a2e3678511d3dd5
#
_entry.id   a640ce3ce2f254ed6a2e3678511d3dd5
#
_cell.length_a   1.000
_cell.length_b   1.000
_cell.length_c   1.000
_cell.angle_alpha   90.00
_cell.angle_beta   90.00
_cell.angle_gamma   90.00
#
_symmetry.space_group_name_H-M   'P 1'
#
loop_
_entity.id
_entity.type
_entity.pdbx_description
1 polymer ?
#
loop_
_entity_poly.entity_id
_entity_poly.type
_entity_poly.pdbx_seq_one_letter_code
_entity_poly.pdbx_strand_id
1 'polypeptide(L)'
;MTSGLYMDYAKKLIEKGEAYYCFCDQERLDSLKQNVGGKEISVYDKHCLHLSKEEVEANLAAGKPFVIRANMPNEGETTFHDEIYGDITQPNEELDDMILIKSDGYPTYNFANVVDDHLMQITHVVRGNEYLSSAPKYTHLYKAFGWEEPKYIHCLLYTSDAADD
;
A
#
# COMPACT_ATOMS: atom_id res chain seq x y z
N MET A 1 20.96 0.91 5.96
CA MET A 1 21.03 -0.14 6.99
C MET A 1 19.64 -0.61 7.47
N THR A 2 18.56 -0.45 6.72
CA THR A 2 17.19 -0.73 7.17
C THR A 2 16.30 -1.43 6.14
N SER A 3 16.78 -1.75 4.95
CA SER A 3 15.99 -2.46 3.93
C SER A 3 15.59 -3.88 4.36
N GLY A 4 16.40 -4.56 5.16
CA GLY A 4 16.12 -5.90 5.67
C GLY A 4 14.90 -5.98 6.58
N LEU A 5 14.72 -4.99 7.46
CA LEU A 5 13.58 -4.93 8.39
C LEU A 5 12.23 -4.92 7.65
N TYR A 6 12.08 -4.03 6.69
CA TYR A 6 10.82 -3.92 5.92
C TYR A 6 10.59 -5.16 5.06
N MET A 7 11.64 -5.72 4.48
CA MET A 7 11.55 -6.98 3.74
C MET A 7 11.04 -8.12 4.62
N ASP A 8 11.50 -8.21 5.86
CA ASP A 8 11.05 -9.24 6.80
C ASP A 8 9.56 -9.07 7.14
N TYR A 9 9.09 -7.85 7.33
CA TYR A 9 7.67 -7.59 7.53
C TYR A 9 6.83 -7.89 6.29
N ALA A 10 7.32 -7.55 5.09
CA ALA A 10 6.64 -7.89 3.86
C ALA A 10 6.53 -9.42 3.66
N LYS A 11 7.58 -10.19 3.98
CA LYS A 11 7.55 -11.66 3.95
C LYS A 11 6.53 -12.24 4.94
N LYS A 12 6.38 -11.67 6.14
CA LYS A 12 5.34 -12.09 7.07
C LYS A 12 3.93 -11.90 6.50
N LEU A 13 3.69 -10.84 5.73
CA LEU A 13 2.41 -10.65 5.03
C LEU A 13 2.22 -11.69 3.92
N ILE A 14 3.28 -12.05 3.18
CA ILE A 14 3.21 -13.13 2.17
C ILE A 14 2.84 -14.46 2.82
N GLU A 15 3.45 -14.81 3.95
CA GLU A 15 3.14 -16.03 4.70
C GLU A 15 1.66 -16.10 5.15
N LYS A 16 1.07 -14.93 5.45
CA LYS A 16 -0.35 -14.81 5.82
C LYS A 16 -1.30 -14.76 4.62
N GLY A 17 -0.79 -14.67 3.39
CA GLY A 17 -1.60 -14.49 2.18
C GLY A 17 -2.09 -13.05 1.94
N GLU A 18 -1.58 -12.10 2.73
CA GLU A 18 -1.94 -10.66 2.67
C GLU A 18 -1.02 -9.86 1.73
N ALA A 19 0.00 -10.51 1.18
CA ALA A 19 0.89 -9.97 0.17
C ALA A 19 1.41 -11.07 -0.76
N TYR A 20 1.99 -10.69 -1.88
CA TYR A 20 2.52 -11.64 -2.87
C TYR A 20 3.65 -11.03 -3.69
N TYR A 21 4.47 -11.90 -4.28
CA TYR A 21 5.50 -11.51 -5.24
C TYR A 21 4.88 -11.21 -6.60
N CYS A 22 5.26 -10.09 -7.19
CA CYS A 22 4.86 -9.69 -8.54
C CYS A 22 6.08 -9.58 -9.43
N PHE A 23 6.10 -10.36 -10.51
CA PHE A 23 7.19 -10.44 -11.49
C PHE A 23 6.84 -9.77 -12.83
N CYS A 24 5.76 -8.97 -12.86
CA CYS A 24 5.35 -8.26 -14.06
C CYS A 24 6.42 -7.24 -14.48
N ASP A 25 6.74 -7.22 -15.77
CA ASP A 25 7.57 -6.21 -16.39
C ASP A 25 6.79 -4.91 -16.67
N GLN A 26 7.52 -3.87 -17.05
CA GLN A 26 6.95 -2.56 -17.31
C GLN A 26 5.99 -2.59 -18.50
N GLU A 27 6.29 -3.37 -19.55
CA GLU A 27 5.45 -3.49 -20.75
C GLU A 27 4.07 -4.04 -20.40
N ARG A 28 4.02 -5.10 -19.57
CA ARG A 28 2.75 -5.63 -19.06
C ARG A 28 2.00 -4.63 -18.21
N LEU A 29 2.67 -3.93 -17.30
CA LEU A 29 2.03 -2.94 -16.45
C LEU A 29 1.48 -1.75 -17.26
N ASP A 30 2.19 -1.34 -18.30
CA ASP A 30 1.74 -0.29 -19.22
C ASP A 30 0.51 -0.73 -20.02
N SER A 31 0.41 -2.02 -20.34
CA SER A 31 -0.78 -2.57 -21.03
C SER A 31 -2.07 -2.53 -20.19
N LEU A 32 -1.95 -2.43 -18.87
CA LEU A 32 -3.09 -2.31 -17.94
C LEU A 32 -3.60 -0.87 -17.78
N LYS A 33 -2.86 0.11 -18.30
CA LYS A 33 -3.26 1.51 -18.23
C LYS A 33 -4.47 1.76 -19.11
N GLN A 34 -5.50 2.31 -18.52
CA GLN A 34 -6.73 2.70 -19.22
C GLN A 34 -6.92 4.21 -19.12
N ASN A 35 -7.31 4.81 -20.24
CA ASN A 35 -7.61 6.24 -20.28
C ASN A 35 -9.12 6.43 -20.04
N VAL A 36 -9.51 6.79 -18.82
CA VAL A 36 -10.89 7.03 -18.45
C VAL A 36 -11.07 8.51 -18.16
N GLY A 37 -11.82 9.20 -19.04
CA GLY A 37 -12.14 10.61 -18.87
C GLY A 37 -10.92 11.56 -18.87
N GLY A 38 -9.85 11.20 -19.60
CA GLY A 38 -8.62 12.01 -19.70
C GLY A 38 -7.64 11.82 -18.53
N LYS A 39 -7.90 10.85 -17.64
CA LYS A 39 -6.96 10.40 -16.59
C LYS A 39 -6.48 9.00 -16.89
N GLU A 40 -5.17 8.78 -16.83
CA GLU A 40 -4.62 7.43 -16.85
C GLU A 40 -4.90 6.76 -15.50
N ILE A 41 -5.74 5.71 -15.54
CA ILE A 41 -6.01 4.84 -14.40
C ILE A 41 -5.32 3.51 -14.68
N SER A 42 -4.48 3.06 -13.77
CA SER A 42 -3.86 1.74 -13.83
C SER A 42 -4.30 0.97 -12.60
N VAL A 43 -5.19 0.01 -12.80
CA VAL A 43 -5.58 -0.95 -11.75
C VAL A 43 -4.86 -2.25 -12.05
N TYR A 44 -4.06 -2.74 -11.11
CA TYR A 44 -3.37 -4.01 -11.25
C TYR A 44 -4.36 -5.18 -11.17
N ASP A 45 -4.30 -6.09 -12.13
CA ASP A 45 -5.25 -7.20 -12.32
C ASP A 45 -4.99 -8.43 -11.43
N LYS A 46 -4.14 -8.33 -10.42
CA LYS A 46 -3.75 -9.41 -9.49
C LYS A 46 -3.16 -10.65 -10.18
N HIS A 47 -2.62 -10.51 -11.38
CA HIS A 47 -2.09 -11.63 -12.16
C HIS A 47 -1.13 -12.52 -11.37
N CYS A 48 -0.16 -11.94 -10.69
CA CYS A 48 0.84 -12.70 -9.94
C CYS A 48 0.32 -13.28 -8.60
N LEU A 49 -0.85 -12.89 -8.14
CA LEU A 49 -1.48 -13.47 -6.95
C LEU A 49 -1.80 -14.96 -7.16
N HIS A 50 -2.07 -15.36 -8.39
CA HIS A 50 -2.49 -16.73 -8.75
C HIS A 50 -1.32 -17.64 -9.16
N LEU A 51 -0.07 -17.18 -9.09
CA LEU A 51 1.10 -18.01 -9.34
C LEU A 51 1.21 -19.09 -8.27
N SER A 52 1.55 -20.32 -8.68
CA SER A 52 1.84 -21.40 -7.75
C SER A 52 3.14 -21.12 -6.96
N LYS A 53 3.29 -21.79 -5.81
CA LYS A 53 4.53 -21.66 -5.02
C LYS A 53 5.77 -22.07 -5.82
N GLU A 54 5.65 -23.14 -6.63
CA GLU A 54 6.72 -23.64 -7.46
C GLU A 54 7.14 -22.61 -8.52
N GLU A 55 6.16 -21.91 -9.12
CA GLU A 55 6.44 -20.85 -10.10
C GLU A 55 7.11 -19.64 -9.44
N VAL A 56 6.66 -19.25 -8.25
CA VAL A 56 7.28 -18.17 -7.47
C VAL A 56 8.73 -18.54 -7.12
N GLU A 57 8.96 -19.73 -6.59
CA GLU A 57 10.29 -20.20 -6.22
C GLU A 57 11.22 -20.30 -7.44
N ALA A 58 10.72 -20.79 -8.58
CA ALA A 58 11.48 -20.86 -9.83
C ALA A 58 11.86 -19.45 -10.34
N ASN A 59 10.95 -18.49 -10.27
CA ASN A 59 11.23 -17.11 -10.68
C ASN A 59 12.25 -16.44 -9.75
N LEU A 60 12.16 -16.65 -8.43
CA LEU A 60 13.14 -16.17 -7.47
C LEU A 60 14.52 -16.81 -7.68
N ALA A 61 14.56 -18.12 -7.90
CA ALA A 61 15.81 -18.85 -8.18
C ALA A 61 16.45 -18.41 -9.50
N ALA A 62 15.66 -18.05 -10.50
CA ALA A 62 16.12 -17.48 -11.77
C ALA A 62 16.62 -16.04 -11.65
N GLY A 63 16.51 -15.41 -10.47
CA GLY A 63 16.92 -14.02 -10.24
C GLY A 63 16.06 -12.99 -10.97
N LYS A 64 14.79 -13.31 -11.28
CA LYS A 64 13.91 -12.35 -11.92
C LYS A 64 13.64 -11.16 -10.99
N PRO A 65 13.65 -9.93 -11.52
CA PRO A 65 13.24 -8.76 -10.76
C PRO A 65 11.81 -8.94 -10.26
N PHE A 66 11.55 -8.53 -9.04
CA PHE A 66 10.21 -8.59 -8.46
C PHE A 66 9.92 -7.37 -7.60
N VAL A 67 8.65 -7.14 -7.37
CA VAL A 67 8.14 -6.27 -6.31
C VAL A 67 7.25 -7.10 -5.38
N ILE A 68 7.01 -6.64 -4.16
CA ILE A 68 6.01 -7.24 -3.28
C ILE A 68 4.81 -6.31 -3.26
N ARG A 69 3.63 -6.86 -3.55
CA ARG A 69 2.35 -6.15 -3.52
C ARG A 69 1.50 -6.62 -2.35
N ALA A 70 0.76 -5.69 -1.77
CA ALA A 70 -0.31 -6.02 -0.84
C ALA A 70 -1.47 -6.68 -1.59
N ASN A 71 -2.10 -7.67 -0.98
CA ASN A 71 -3.34 -8.25 -1.48
C ASN A 71 -4.53 -7.48 -0.89
N MET A 72 -4.95 -6.41 -1.56
CA MET A 72 -6.08 -5.60 -1.11
C MET A 72 -7.40 -6.26 -1.49
N PRO A 73 -8.43 -6.16 -0.64
CA PRO A 73 -9.76 -6.61 -1.01
C PRO A 73 -10.31 -5.75 -2.16
N ASN A 74 -11.05 -6.36 -3.07
CA ASN A 74 -11.71 -5.70 -4.20
C ASN A 74 -13.23 -5.72 -4.10
N GLU A 75 -13.78 -6.37 -3.06
CA GLU A 75 -15.21 -6.42 -2.78
C GLU A 75 -15.51 -5.80 -1.42
N GLY A 76 -16.72 -5.25 -1.28
CA GLY A 76 -17.18 -4.62 -0.04
C GLY A 76 -16.65 -3.20 0.15
N GLU A 77 -16.63 -2.75 1.39
CA GLU A 77 -16.27 -1.39 1.77
C GLU A 77 -15.28 -1.41 2.95
N THR A 78 -14.45 -0.39 3.02
CA THR A 78 -13.55 -0.14 4.16
C THR A 78 -13.94 1.15 4.83
N THR A 79 -14.18 1.05 6.14
CA THR A 79 -14.44 2.21 7.00
C THR A 79 -13.25 2.42 7.93
N PHE A 80 -12.78 3.64 8.01
CA PHE A 80 -11.81 4.09 9.02
C PHE A 80 -12.33 5.32 9.74
N HIS A 81 -11.85 5.55 10.95
CA HIS A 81 -12.25 6.70 11.76
C HIS A 81 -11.19 7.80 11.68
N ASP A 82 -11.64 9.01 11.38
CA ASP A 82 -10.83 10.23 11.45
C ASP A 82 -11.36 11.14 12.56
N GLU A 83 -10.49 11.66 13.39
CA GLU A 83 -10.89 12.48 14.57
C GLU A 83 -11.52 13.83 14.16
N ILE A 84 -11.32 14.28 12.92
CA ILE A 84 -11.92 15.52 12.39
C ILE A 84 -13.13 15.24 11.51
N TYR A 85 -13.02 14.28 10.59
CA TYR A 85 -14.06 13.98 9.60
C TYR A 85 -15.04 12.90 10.05
N GLY A 86 -14.76 12.19 11.16
CA GLY A 86 -15.56 11.07 11.61
C GLY A 86 -15.32 9.80 10.79
N ASP A 87 -16.33 8.94 10.71
CA ASP A 87 -16.24 7.70 9.95
C ASP A 87 -16.30 7.96 8.46
N ILE A 88 -15.27 7.49 7.74
CA ILE A 88 -15.15 7.60 6.30
C ILE A 88 -15.17 6.20 5.72
N THR A 89 -16.11 5.95 4.81
CA THR A 89 -16.27 4.67 4.12
C THR A 89 -15.92 4.82 2.65
N GLN A 90 -15.08 3.92 2.15
CA GLN A 90 -14.71 3.86 0.73
C GLN A 90 -14.93 2.46 0.17
N PRO A 91 -15.42 2.33 -1.09
CA PRO A 91 -15.55 1.04 -1.73
C PRO A 91 -14.17 0.42 -1.99
N ASN A 92 -14.04 -0.88 -1.72
CA ASN A 92 -12.77 -1.60 -1.87
C ASN A 92 -12.36 -1.76 -3.34
N GLU A 93 -13.27 -1.64 -4.28
CA GLU A 93 -12.98 -1.66 -5.73
C GLU A 93 -12.05 -0.50 -6.17
N GLU A 94 -11.96 0.58 -5.37
CA GLU A 94 -11.04 1.69 -5.57
C GLU A 94 -9.64 1.43 -4.98
N LEU A 95 -9.48 0.35 -4.21
CA LEU A 95 -8.21 -0.02 -3.61
C LEU A 95 -7.40 -0.86 -4.60
N ASP A 96 -6.27 -0.36 -5.03
CA ASP A 96 -5.30 -1.12 -5.83
C ASP A 96 -4.32 -1.88 -4.93
N ASP A 97 -3.77 -2.97 -5.47
CA ASP A 97 -2.70 -3.74 -4.80
C ASP A 97 -1.41 -2.93 -4.82
N MET A 98 -1.25 -2.08 -3.82
CA MET A 98 -0.09 -1.20 -3.74
C MET A 98 1.21 -1.97 -3.57
N ILE A 99 2.28 -1.42 -4.12
CA ILE A 99 3.62 -1.96 -3.92
C ILE A 99 4.06 -1.68 -2.48
N LEU A 100 4.50 -2.72 -1.78
CA LEU A 100 5.11 -2.63 -0.44
C LEU A 100 6.62 -2.49 -0.54
N ILE A 101 7.26 -3.37 -1.32
CA ILE A 101 8.70 -3.37 -1.58
C ILE A 101 8.94 -3.22 -3.07
N LYS A 102 9.78 -2.26 -3.43
CA LYS A 102 10.18 -2.00 -4.80
C LYS A 102 11.23 -3.01 -5.30
N SER A 103 11.47 -3.04 -6.59
CA SER A 103 12.46 -3.94 -7.22
C SER A 103 13.91 -3.71 -6.76
N ASP A 104 14.21 -2.54 -6.21
CA ASP A 104 15.50 -2.22 -5.59
C ASP A 104 15.62 -2.71 -4.14
N GLY A 105 14.59 -3.39 -3.60
CA GLY A 105 14.52 -3.90 -2.24
C GLY A 105 14.14 -2.87 -1.17
N TYR A 106 13.88 -1.62 -1.56
CA TYR A 106 13.44 -0.58 -0.63
C TYR A 106 11.91 -0.55 -0.49
N PRO A 107 11.39 -0.24 0.71
CA PRO A 107 9.96 -0.09 0.93
C PRO A 107 9.42 1.15 0.20
N THR A 108 8.14 1.11 -0.13
CA THR A 108 7.41 2.33 -0.49
C THR A 108 7.15 3.17 0.76
N TYR A 109 6.91 4.46 0.57
CA TYR A 109 6.58 5.38 1.66
C TYR A 109 5.40 4.86 2.51
N ASN A 110 4.32 4.45 1.85
CA ASN A 110 3.11 3.98 2.55
C ASN A 110 3.36 2.74 3.42
N PHE A 111 4.21 1.83 2.95
CA PHE A 111 4.54 0.63 3.73
C PHE A 111 5.50 0.93 4.87
N ALA A 112 6.58 1.68 4.60
CA ALA A 112 7.55 2.07 5.62
C ALA A 112 6.86 2.80 6.78
N ASN A 113 5.96 3.70 6.45
CA ASN A 113 5.21 4.50 7.38
C ASN A 113 4.37 3.65 8.37
N VAL A 114 3.64 2.65 7.89
CA VAL A 114 2.87 1.73 8.74
C VAL A 114 3.78 0.94 9.69
N VAL A 115 4.91 0.43 9.17
CA VAL A 115 5.87 -0.34 9.97
C VAL A 115 6.54 0.56 11.01
N ASP A 116 6.99 1.75 10.62
CA ASP A 116 7.68 2.68 11.52
C ASP A 116 6.74 3.20 12.60
N ASP A 117 5.52 3.60 12.24
CA ASP A 117 4.50 4.07 13.19
C ASP A 117 4.19 2.99 14.24
N HIS A 118 4.08 1.73 13.82
CA HIS A 118 3.88 0.62 14.75
C HIS A 118 5.09 0.42 15.66
N LEU A 119 6.30 0.37 15.11
CA LEU A 119 7.52 0.13 15.89
C LEU A 119 7.86 1.27 16.84
N MET A 120 7.52 2.50 16.46
CA MET A 120 7.69 3.69 17.29
C MET A 120 6.52 3.92 18.25
N GLN A 121 5.51 3.04 18.23
CA GLN A 121 4.32 3.12 19.07
C GLN A 121 3.57 4.47 18.92
N ILE A 122 3.46 4.93 17.67
CA ILE A 122 2.74 6.15 17.34
C ILE A 122 1.24 5.91 17.59
N THR A 123 0.65 6.79 18.37
CA THR A 123 -0.77 6.71 18.76
C THR A 123 -1.68 7.57 17.90
N HIS A 124 -1.14 8.64 17.33
CA HIS A 124 -1.88 9.61 16.52
C HIS A 124 -1.07 9.99 15.29
N VAL A 125 -1.72 9.97 14.13
CA VAL A 125 -1.12 10.34 12.84
C VAL A 125 -1.83 11.59 12.32
N VAL A 126 -1.10 12.70 12.23
CA VAL A 126 -1.60 13.98 11.71
C VAL A 126 -1.04 14.18 10.30
N ARG A 127 -1.93 14.36 9.32
CA ARG A 127 -1.55 14.49 7.91
C ARG A 127 -2.44 15.49 7.16
N GLY A 128 -1.97 15.88 5.96
CA GLY A 128 -2.78 16.63 5.02
C GLY A 128 -3.94 15.81 4.42
N ASN A 129 -4.98 16.49 3.99
CA ASN A 129 -6.18 15.87 3.41
C ASN A 129 -5.90 15.04 2.16
N GLU A 130 -4.81 15.29 1.47
CA GLU A 130 -4.38 14.52 0.30
C GLU A 130 -4.12 13.04 0.62
N TYR A 131 -3.89 12.69 1.88
CA TYR A 131 -3.69 11.31 2.32
C TYR A 131 -4.98 10.58 2.71
N LEU A 132 -6.14 11.24 2.72
CA LEU A 132 -7.43 10.61 3.04
C LEU A 132 -7.73 9.40 2.15
N SER A 133 -7.44 9.49 0.86
CA SER A 133 -7.64 8.38 -0.09
C SER A 133 -6.72 7.19 0.14
N SER A 134 -5.61 7.39 0.85
CA SER A 134 -4.67 6.30 1.19
C SER A 134 -4.99 5.64 2.53
N ALA A 135 -5.79 6.26 3.39
CA ALA A 135 -6.08 5.77 4.74
C ALA A 135 -6.71 4.36 4.75
N PRO A 136 -7.62 3.96 3.84
CA PRO A 136 -8.14 2.60 3.79
C PRO A 136 -7.05 1.55 3.56
N LYS A 137 -6.01 1.87 2.78
CA LYS A 137 -4.87 0.97 2.53
C LYS A 137 -4.07 0.73 3.81
N TYR A 138 -3.90 1.77 4.64
CA TYR A 138 -3.24 1.64 5.95
C TYR A 138 -4.07 0.77 6.89
N THR A 139 -5.38 1.00 6.96
CA THR A 139 -6.32 0.17 7.74
C THR A 139 -6.18 -1.31 7.41
N HIS A 140 -6.09 -1.66 6.12
CA HIS A 140 -5.89 -3.04 5.70
C HIS A 140 -4.53 -3.60 6.12
N LEU A 141 -3.46 -2.81 6.03
CA LEU A 141 -2.14 -3.24 6.50
C LEU A 141 -2.10 -3.50 8.00
N TYR A 142 -2.67 -2.61 8.82
CA TYR A 142 -2.78 -2.82 10.26
C TYR A 142 -3.56 -4.08 10.59
N LYS A 143 -4.70 -4.32 9.92
CA LYS A 143 -5.49 -5.54 10.06
C LYS A 143 -4.73 -6.80 9.66
N ALA A 144 -4.03 -6.76 8.53
CA ALA A 144 -3.23 -7.87 8.02
C ALA A 144 -2.11 -8.27 8.99
N PHE A 145 -1.47 -7.30 9.60
CA PHE A 145 -0.49 -7.56 10.66
C PHE A 145 -1.12 -7.99 11.98
N GLY A 146 -2.37 -7.64 12.25
CA GLY A 146 -3.02 -7.81 13.54
C GLY A 146 -2.57 -6.76 14.56
N TRP A 147 -2.19 -5.59 14.08
CA TRP A 147 -1.76 -4.46 14.89
C TRP A 147 -2.90 -3.52 15.22
N GLU A 148 -2.79 -2.81 16.35
CA GLU A 148 -3.69 -1.72 16.69
C GLU A 148 -3.45 -0.53 15.77
N GLU A 149 -4.52 -0.01 15.19
CA GLU A 149 -4.48 1.14 14.29
C GLU A 149 -4.35 2.44 15.06
N PRO A 150 -3.48 3.37 14.66
CA PRO A 150 -3.38 4.68 15.30
C PRO A 150 -4.63 5.52 14.98
N LYS A 151 -4.86 6.56 15.74
CA LYS A 151 -5.89 7.55 15.47
C LYS A 151 -5.44 8.46 14.33
N TYR A 152 -6.32 8.67 13.35
CA TYR A 152 -6.05 9.55 12.22
C TYR A 152 -6.63 10.93 12.42
N ILE A 153 -5.87 11.94 12.06
CA ILE A 153 -6.25 13.35 12.09
C ILE A 153 -5.84 13.95 10.74
N HIS A 154 -6.77 14.05 9.81
CA HIS A 154 -6.53 14.68 8.52
C HIS A 154 -7.00 16.14 8.57
N CYS A 155 -6.15 17.07 8.15
CA CYS A 155 -6.48 18.50 8.14
C CYS A 155 -5.95 19.18 6.90
N LEU A 156 -6.52 20.33 6.58
CA LEU A 156 -6.00 21.17 5.51
C LEU A 156 -4.59 21.66 5.91
N LEU A 157 -3.64 21.43 5.02
CA LEU A 157 -2.35 22.08 5.13
C LEU A 157 -2.51 23.54 4.70
N TYR A 158 -2.27 24.44 5.63
CA TYR A 158 -2.21 25.84 5.33
C TYR A 158 -0.83 26.13 4.68
N THR A 159 -0.79 26.16 3.36
CA THR A 159 0.35 26.76 2.67
C THR A 159 0.14 28.25 2.78
N SER A 160 0.84 28.90 3.71
CA SER A 160 0.84 30.35 3.74
C SER A 160 1.65 30.85 2.56
N ASP A 161 1.02 31.30 1.49
CA ASP A 161 1.60 32.21 0.50
C ASP A 161 1.86 33.61 1.12
N ALA A 162 1.83 33.72 2.44
CA ALA A 162 2.04 34.94 3.19
C ALA A 162 3.51 35.32 3.36
N ALA A 163 4.41 34.71 2.58
CA ALA A 163 5.84 35.08 2.60
C ALA A 163 6.26 35.96 1.40
N ASP A 164 5.32 36.32 0.51
CA ASP A 164 5.59 37.13 -0.70
C ASP A 164 4.93 38.52 -0.69
N ASP A 165 4.59 39.09 0.49
CA ASP A 165 4.22 40.50 0.63
C ASP A 165 5.28 41.29 1.39
#